data_e5da0017f8101748d8e186c4b567b516
#
_entry.id   e5da0017f8101748d8e186c4b567b516
#
_cell.length_a   1.000
_cell.length_b   1.000
_cell.length_c   1.000
_cell.angle_alpha   90.00
_cell.angle_beta   90.00
_cell.angle_gamma   90.00
#
_symmetry.space_group_name_H-M   'P 1'
#
loop_
_entity.id
_entity.type
_entity.pdbx_description
1 polymer ?
#
loop_
_entity_poly.entity_id
_entity_poly.type
_entity_poly.pdbx_seq_one_letter_code
_entity_poly.pdbx_strand_id
1 'polypeptide(L)'
;VAVVGLVSAQAEEKQKPVRALLITGGCCHNYKFQSNALIEGVAKEAKVEWKVVNEGGTGTKAKIDLYSDADWAKGYDVVVHNECFANTVDEGYIRSITHAHKAGVPAVVIHCAMHTYRASKTDDWRQFIGVTSRRHEHQSRYPVKKVALKHPILKGMPEDWVTPKDELYVIEKMWPKARALATSKSERDGKEYAVAWTNQYGKARVFGTTYGHSDATFSDPVFLKLVARGLLWASGELED
;
A
#
# COMPACT_ATOMS: atom_id res chain seq x y z
N VAL A 1 3.91 -61.76 7.60
CA VAL A 1 4.81 -60.60 7.69
C VAL A 1 3.95 -59.37 7.51
N ALA A 2 3.66 -58.65 8.62
CA ALA A 2 2.90 -57.42 8.58
C ALA A 2 3.88 -56.24 8.44
N VAL A 3 3.73 -55.43 7.37
CA VAL A 3 4.48 -54.20 7.17
C VAL A 3 3.71 -53.09 7.85
N VAL A 4 4.21 -52.60 8.98
CA VAL A 4 3.68 -51.41 9.67
C VAL A 4 4.27 -50.17 8.97
N GLY A 5 3.45 -49.48 8.19
CA GLY A 5 3.82 -48.21 7.58
C GLY A 5 3.87 -47.11 8.64
N LEU A 6 5.06 -46.58 8.88
CA LEU A 6 5.26 -45.35 9.66
C LEU A 6 4.71 -44.16 8.87
N VAL A 7 3.57 -43.64 9.28
CA VAL A 7 3.06 -42.30 8.83
C VAL A 7 3.82 -41.27 9.65
N SER A 8 4.81 -40.63 9.02
CA SER A 8 5.44 -39.45 9.62
C SER A 8 4.46 -38.26 9.58
N ALA A 9 3.96 -37.87 10.74
CA ALA A 9 3.27 -36.62 10.91
C ALA A 9 4.30 -35.49 10.72
N GLN A 10 4.31 -34.86 9.54
CA GLN A 10 4.98 -33.58 9.36
C GLN A 10 4.25 -32.55 10.24
N ALA A 11 4.92 -32.07 11.28
CA ALA A 11 4.44 -30.95 12.04
C ALA A 11 4.33 -29.77 11.07
N GLU A 12 3.13 -29.22 10.89
CA GLU A 12 2.91 -27.93 10.19
C GLU A 12 3.76 -26.90 10.92
N GLU A 13 4.81 -26.44 10.28
CA GLU A 13 5.63 -25.34 10.74
C GLU A 13 4.69 -24.11 10.79
N LYS A 14 4.33 -23.67 12.01
CA LYS A 14 3.45 -22.52 12.20
C LYS A 14 4.12 -21.32 11.55
N GLN A 15 3.62 -20.90 10.40
CA GLN A 15 4.07 -19.72 9.68
C GLN A 15 4.11 -18.53 10.65
N LYS A 16 5.29 -17.92 10.79
CA LYS A 16 5.47 -16.75 11.65
C LYS A 16 4.58 -15.61 11.14
N PRO A 17 3.96 -14.82 12.03
CA PRO A 17 3.19 -13.69 11.60
C PRO A 17 4.09 -12.63 10.93
N VAL A 18 3.59 -11.99 9.89
CA VAL A 18 4.22 -10.83 9.27
C VAL A 18 4.15 -9.65 10.24
N ARG A 19 5.26 -9.03 10.56
CA ARG A 19 5.31 -7.84 11.43
C ARG A 19 5.13 -6.59 10.58
N ALA A 20 3.97 -5.94 10.67
CA ALA A 20 3.62 -4.78 9.90
C ALA A 20 3.57 -3.51 10.75
N LEU A 21 4.17 -2.44 10.25
CA LEU A 21 4.06 -1.09 10.79
C LEU A 21 3.07 -0.29 9.94
N LEU A 22 1.93 0.09 10.51
CA LEU A 22 0.96 0.97 9.86
C LEU A 22 1.18 2.41 10.32
N ILE A 23 1.54 3.28 9.40
CA ILE A 23 1.71 4.71 9.61
C ILE A 23 0.51 5.42 9.01
N THR A 24 -0.15 6.24 9.81
CA THR A 24 -1.41 6.88 9.45
C THR A 24 -1.54 8.24 10.14
N GLY A 25 -2.41 9.11 9.62
CA GLY A 25 -2.65 10.45 10.15
C GLY A 25 -2.68 11.52 9.07
N GLY A 26 -2.88 12.76 9.47
CA GLY A 26 -3.02 13.88 8.55
C GLY A 26 -4.45 14.23 8.20
N CYS A 27 -4.65 14.94 7.08
CA CYS A 27 -5.97 15.42 6.68
C CYS A 27 -6.83 14.36 6.00
N CYS A 28 -8.08 14.70 5.87
CA CYS A 28 -8.98 14.30 4.79
C CYS A 28 -9.66 12.95 4.96
N HIS A 29 -9.22 12.07 5.86
CA HIS A 29 -9.73 10.70 5.98
C HIS A 29 -10.04 10.31 7.42
N ASN A 30 -10.87 9.27 7.59
CA ASN A 30 -11.19 8.65 8.87
C ASN A 30 -10.16 7.56 9.20
N TYR A 31 -8.94 7.97 9.53
CA TYR A 31 -7.82 7.05 9.75
C TYR A 31 -8.07 6.02 10.86
N LYS A 32 -8.86 6.37 11.89
CA LYS A 32 -9.22 5.42 12.95
C LYS A 32 -10.04 4.25 12.39
N PHE A 33 -11.05 4.56 11.58
CA PHE A 33 -11.87 3.53 10.93
C PHE A 33 -11.03 2.73 9.93
N GLN A 34 -10.29 3.43 9.06
CA GLN A 34 -9.48 2.81 8.00
C GLN A 34 -8.44 1.85 8.58
N SER A 35 -7.77 2.22 9.67
CA SER A 35 -6.80 1.34 10.35
C SER A 35 -7.44 0.06 10.87
N ASN A 36 -8.59 0.17 11.54
CA ASN A 36 -9.29 -1.00 12.07
C ASN A 36 -9.78 -1.92 10.95
N ALA A 37 -10.42 -1.35 9.93
CA ALA A 37 -10.93 -2.09 8.78
C ALA A 37 -9.80 -2.81 8.01
N LEU A 38 -8.65 -2.15 7.85
CA LEU A 38 -7.47 -2.74 7.22
C LEU A 38 -6.94 -3.92 8.02
N ILE A 39 -6.78 -3.76 9.34
CA ILE A 39 -6.29 -4.82 10.23
C ILE A 39 -7.22 -6.04 10.18
N GLU A 40 -8.53 -5.82 10.32
CA GLU A 40 -9.55 -6.87 10.26
C GLU A 40 -9.62 -7.53 8.87
N GLY A 41 -9.49 -6.73 7.80
CA GLY A 41 -9.51 -7.21 6.43
C GLY A 41 -8.31 -8.09 6.09
N VAL A 42 -7.11 -7.65 6.47
CA VAL A 42 -5.88 -8.40 6.25
C VAL A 42 -5.85 -9.70 7.08
N ALA A 43 -6.42 -9.70 8.29
CA ALA A 43 -6.49 -10.89 9.13
C ALA A 43 -7.26 -12.06 8.49
N LYS A 44 -8.09 -11.81 7.48
CA LYS A 44 -8.81 -12.85 6.71
C LYS A 44 -7.90 -13.56 5.70
N GLU A 45 -6.80 -12.93 5.30
CA GLU A 45 -5.87 -13.43 4.28
C GLU A 45 -4.54 -13.92 4.89
N ALA A 46 -4.11 -13.36 6.04
CA ALA A 46 -2.82 -13.67 6.64
C ALA A 46 -2.76 -13.36 8.15
N LYS A 47 -1.82 -14.02 8.83
CA LYS A 47 -1.45 -13.66 10.21
C LYS A 47 -0.49 -12.48 10.18
N VAL A 48 -0.91 -11.34 10.71
CA VAL A 48 -0.10 -10.12 10.78
C VAL A 48 -0.11 -9.56 12.19
N GLU A 49 1.07 -9.25 12.71
CA GLU A 49 1.25 -8.48 13.95
C GLU A 49 1.41 -7.01 13.61
N TRP A 50 0.50 -6.17 14.10
CA TRP A 50 0.45 -4.77 13.75
C TRP A 50 1.00 -3.87 14.85
N LYS A 51 1.87 -2.94 14.47
CA LYS A 51 2.11 -1.71 15.19
C LYS A 51 1.45 -0.56 14.42
N VAL A 52 0.58 0.20 15.10
CA VAL A 52 -0.07 1.37 14.49
C VAL A 52 0.53 2.64 15.07
N VAL A 53 0.94 3.55 14.20
CA VAL A 53 1.40 4.90 14.54
C VAL A 53 0.46 5.88 13.87
N ASN A 54 -0.33 6.60 14.67
CA ASN A 54 -1.26 7.64 14.20
C ASN A 54 -0.83 8.97 14.81
N GLU A 55 -0.07 9.73 14.05
CA GLU A 55 0.56 10.97 14.49
C GLU A 55 0.34 12.12 13.49
N GLY A 56 0.74 13.34 13.87
CA GLY A 56 0.69 14.51 12.99
C GLY A 56 -0.66 15.21 12.94
N GLY A 57 -1.65 14.75 13.70
CA GLY A 57 -2.98 15.38 13.81
C GLY A 57 -3.79 15.29 12.51
N THR A 58 -4.61 16.32 12.23
CA THR A 58 -5.55 16.37 11.11
C THR A 58 -5.17 17.37 10.01
N GLY A 59 -3.97 17.94 10.09
CA GLY A 59 -3.49 18.92 9.13
C GLY A 59 -2.76 18.30 7.93
N THR A 60 -2.38 19.18 6.99
CA THR A 60 -1.63 18.78 5.79
C THR A 60 -0.12 18.92 5.96
N LYS A 61 0.35 19.39 7.12
CA LYS A 61 1.75 19.69 7.39
C LYS A 61 2.12 19.21 8.78
N ALA A 62 2.82 18.10 8.83
CA ALA A 62 3.42 17.60 10.06
C ALA A 62 4.65 16.75 9.74
N LYS A 63 5.45 16.48 10.76
CA LYS A 63 6.45 15.42 10.79
C LYS A 63 5.99 14.38 11.80
N ILE A 64 6.17 13.12 11.48
CA ILE A 64 5.89 12.00 12.38
C ILE A 64 7.15 11.77 13.21
N ASP A 65 7.03 11.76 14.53
CA ASP A 65 8.16 11.69 15.45
C ASP A 65 8.93 10.37 15.31
N LEU A 66 8.22 9.30 14.96
CA LEU A 66 8.82 8.00 14.67
C LEU A 66 10.02 8.10 13.71
N TYR A 67 9.94 8.93 12.69
CA TYR A 67 10.99 9.05 11.67
C TYR A 67 12.25 9.83 12.14
N SER A 68 12.25 10.33 13.39
CA SER A 68 13.45 10.90 14.01
C SER A 68 14.45 9.83 14.42
N ASP A 69 14.01 8.59 14.61
CA ASP A 69 14.87 7.44 14.86
C ASP A 69 15.42 6.90 13.53
N ALA A 70 16.74 6.74 13.42
CA ALA A 70 17.37 6.18 12.24
C ALA A 70 16.97 4.71 11.97
N ASP A 71 16.62 3.98 13.01
CA ASP A 71 16.21 2.57 12.99
C ASP A 71 14.67 2.40 13.01
N TRP A 72 13.89 3.44 12.69
CA TRP A 72 12.44 3.50 12.84
C TRP A 72 11.68 2.30 12.21
N ALA A 73 12.21 1.71 11.15
CA ALA A 73 11.61 0.57 10.46
C ALA A 73 12.19 -0.79 10.88
N LYS A 74 13.16 -0.80 11.83
CA LYS A 74 13.83 -2.03 12.24
C LYS A 74 12.88 -2.98 12.95
N GLY A 75 12.92 -4.23 12.52
CA GLY A 75 12.11 -5.29 13.12
C GLY A 75 10.73 -5.44 12.47
N TYR A 76 10.38 -4.66 11.46
CA TYR A 76 9.18 -4.85 10.65
C TYR A 76 9.52 -5.49 9.31
N ASP A 77 8.64 -6.37 8.87
CA ASP A 77 8.76 -7.08 7.59
C ASP A 77 8.13 -6.27 6.45
N VAL A 78 7.24 -5.33 6.78
CA VAL A 78 6.60 -4.39 5.84
C VAL A 78 6.11 -3.14 6.56
N VAL A 79 6.15 -1.99 5.86
CA VAL A 79 5.55 -0.72 6.30
C VAL A 79 4.36 -0.37 5.42
N VAL A 80 3.23 -0.03 6.03
CA VAL A 80 2.03 0.42 5.33
C VAL A 80 1.87 1.92 5.55
N HIS A 81 1.97 2.67 4.48
CA HIS A 81 1.78 4.11 4.43
C HIS A 81 0.33 4.43 4.06
N ASN A 82 -0.43 4.98 5.03
CA ASN A 82 -1.79 5.48 4.89
C ASN A 82 -1.93 6.85 5.58
N GLU A 83 -1.00 7.76 5.30
CA GLU A 83 -0.95 9.12 5.85
C GLU A 83 -1.08 10.18 4.77
N CYS A 84 -1.49 11.42 5.15
CA CYS A 84 -1.68 12.53 4.23
C CYS A 84 -1.10 13.86 4.74
N PHE A 85 0.16 14.12 4.43
CA PHE A 85 0.88 15.36 4.78
C PHE A 85 1.40 16.09 3.53
N ALA A 86 0.48 16.50 2.66
CA ALA A 86 0.76 17.04 1.33
C ALA A 86 1.72 18.25 1.32
N ASN A 87 1.71 19.05 2.39
CA ASN A 87 2.45 20.32 2.51
C ASN A 87 3.72 20.21 3.38
N THR A 88 4.12 19.02 3.81
CA THR A 88 5.44 18.80 4.42
C THR A 88 6.49 18.76 3.31
N VAL A 89 7.47 19.68 3.37
CA VAL A 89 8.42 19.94 2.27
C VAL A 89 9.88 19.74 2.64
N ASP A 90 10.18 19.34 3.88
CA ASP A 90 11.55 19.11 4.34
C ASP A 90 12.15 17.90 3.62
N GLU A 91 13.09 18.19 2.72
CA GLU A 91 13.71 17.15 1.89
C GLU A 91 14.59 16.19 2.68
N GLY A 92 15.26 16.68 3.74
CA GLY A 92 16.07 15.84 4.63
C GLY A 92 15.22 14.81 5.34
N TYR A 93 14.09 15.26 5.89
CA TYR A 93 13.10 14.41 6.53
C TYR A 93 12.50 13.37 5.55
N ILE A 94 12.14 13.79 4.34
CA ILE A 94 11.61 12.86 3.32
C ILE A 94 12.67 11.82 2.93
N ARG A 95 13.94 12.22 2.79
CA ARG A 95 15.03 11.29 2.48
C ARG A 95 15.30 10.30 3.61
N SER A 96 15.19 10.69 4.87
CA SER A 96 15.37 9.75 5.99
C SER A 96 14.36 8.61 5.93
N ILE A 97 13.11 8.91 5.54
CA ILE A 97 12.07 7.90 5.36
C ILE A 97 12.40 6.98 4.17
N THR A 98 12.62 7.59 2.99
CA THR A 98 12.84 6.81 1.77
C THR A 98 14.16 6.04 1.79
N HIS A 99 15.14 6.45 2.60
CA HIS A 99 16.40 5.73 2.76
C HIS A 99 16.22 4.34 3.34
N ALA A 100 15.37 4.17 4.35
CA ALA A 100 15.05 2.87 4.93
C ALA A 100 14.46 1.92 3.86
N HIS A 101 13.54 2.42 3.04
CA HIS A 101 12.97 1.63 1.93
C HIS A 101 14.01 1.32 0.86
N LYS A 102 14.88 2.28 0.51
CA LYS A 102 15.95 2.02 -0.46
C LYS A 102 16.91 0.94 0.01
N ALA A 103 17.15 0.85 1.33
CA ALA A 103 17.97 -0.18 1.95
C ALA A 103 17.30 -1.56 1.96
N GLY A 104 15.96 -1.64 1.81
CA GLY A 104 15.27 -2.92 1.65
C GLY A 104 13.99 -3.09 2.44
N VAL A 105 13.53 -2.10 3.21
CA VAL A 105 12.26 -2.19 3.94
C VAL A 105 11.09 -2.14 2.96
N PRO A 106 10.30 -3.22 2.82
CA PRO A 106 9.18 -3.27 1.89
C PRO A 106 8.04 -2.33 2.28
N ALA A 107 7.20 -1.95 1.31
CA ALA A 107 6.10 -1.03 1.59
C ALA A 107 4.80 -1.33 0.86
N VAL A 108 3.70 -0.92 1.49
CA VAL A 108 2.39 -0.73 0.90
C VAL A 108 2.04 0.75 0.98
N VAL A 109 1.53 1.33 -0.11
CA VAL A 109 1.17 2.76 -0.19
C VAL A 109 -0.29 2.87 -0.59
N ILE A 110 -1.11 3.47 0.28
CA ILE A 110 -2.55 3.54 0.09
C ILE A 110 -2.98 4.99 -0.14
N HIS A 111 -3.70 5.22 -1.23
CA HIS A 111 -4.47 6.42 -1.52
C HIS A 111 -3.70 7.73 -1.28
N CYS A 112 -4.05 8.48 -0.24
CA CYS A 112 -3.51 9.82 0.02
C CYS A 112 -2.01 9.81 0.37
N ALA A 113 -1.44 8.67 0.74
CA ALA A 113 0.01 8.53 0.90
C ALA A 113 0.77 8.86 -0.41
N MET A 114 0.12 8.73 -1.59
CA MET A 114 0.69 9.22 -2.86
C MET A 114 0.80 10.74 -2.94
N HIS A 115 -0.10 11.47 -2.28
CA HIS A 115 -0.08 12.92 -2.23
C HIS A 115 0.69 13.47 -1.02
N THR A 116 1.08 12.61 -0.09
CA THR A 116 2.01 12.97 0.98
C THR A 116 3.29 13.54 0.39
N TYR A 117 3.78 14.64 0.95
CA TYR A 117 4.95 15.40 0.49
C TYR A 117 4.88 15.95 -0.94
N ARG A 118 3.69 16.00 -1.57
CA ARG A 118 3.56 16.45 -2.98
C ARG A 118 4.02 17.88 -3.24
N ALA A 119 4.01 18.76 -2.21
CA ALA A 119 4.51 20.14 -2.31
C ALA A 119 6.05 20.23 -2.27
N SER A 120 6.75 19.15 -1.88
CA SER A 120 8.21 19.11 -1.89
C SER A 120 8.76 19.11 -3.32
N LYS A 121 9.94 19.73 -3.48
CA LYS A 121 10.66 19.79 -4.77
C LYS A 121 11.40 18.49 -5.07
N THR A 122 11.78 17.69 -4.04
CA THR A 122 12.43 16.40 -4.26
C THR A 122 11.49 15.36 -4.85
N ASP A 123 12.03 14.47 -5.67
CA ASP A 123 11.31 13.30 -6.20
C ASP A 123 11.52 12.04 -5.36
N ASP A 124 12.22 12.12 -4.23
CA ASP A 124 12.59 10.94 -3.44
C ASP A 124 11.36 10.10 -3.06
N TRP A 125 10.29 10.74 -2.56
CA TRP A 125 9.04 10.05 -2.22
C TRP A 125 8.35 9.47 -3.46
N ARG A 126 8.28 10.24 -4.56
CA ARG A 126 7.63 9.82 -5.80
C ARG A 126 8.36 8.65 -6.47
N GLN A 127 9.70 8.64 -6.41
CA GLN A 127 10.50 7.50 -6.86
C GLN A 127 10.28 6.27 -6.00
N PHE A 128 10.21 6.46 -4.67
CA PHE A 128 9.94 5.38 -3.74
C PHE A 128 8.58 4.74 -4.00
N ILE A 129 7.52 5.51 -4.07
CA ILE A 129 6.18 4.96 -4.32
C ILE A 129 5.97 4.50 -5.78
N GLY A 130 6.83 4.90 -6.71
CA GLY A 130 6.83 4.47 -8.11
C GLY A 130 5.95 5.28 -9.05
N VAL A 131 5.20 6.26 -8.55
CA VAL A 131 4.31 7.09 -9.35
C VAL A 131 4.39 8.56 -8.95
N THR A 132 4.04 9.46 -9.87
CA THR A 132 3.79 10.87 -9.60
C THR A 132 2.32 11.16 -9.85
N SER A 133 1.62 11.63 -8.81
CA SER A 133 0.27 12.18 -8.89
C SER A 133 0.20 13.47 -8.09
N ARG A 134 -0.47 14.49 -8.62
CA ARG A 134 -0.63 15.79 -7.94
C ARG A 134 -2.09 16.18 -7.76
N ARG A 135 -3.01 15.46 -8.39
CA ARG A 135 -4.44 15.71 -8.39
C ARG A 135 -5.24 14.43 -8.57
N HIS A 136 -6.48 14.45 -8.20
CA HIS A 136 -7.47 13.40 -8.43
C HIS A 136 -8.70 13.97 -9.13
N GLU A 137 -9.55 13.11 -9.61
CA GLU A 137 -10.87 13.45 -10.13
C GLU A 137 -11.90 13.51 -8.99
N HIS A 138 -13.14 13.81 -9.34
CA HIS A 138 -14.25 13.75 -8.39
C HIS A 138 -14.49 12.32 -7.90
N GLN A 139 -15.23 12.22 -6.82
CA GLN A 139 -15.60 10.92 -6.28
C GLN A 139 -16.67 10.27 -7.16
N SER A 140 -16.34 9.10 -7.70
CA SER A 140 -17.21 8.28 -8.53
C SER A 140 -16.97 6.78 -8.26
N ARG A 141 -17.70 5.94 -8.95
CA ARG A 141 -17.50 4.48 -8.95
C ARG A 141 -16.75 4.10 -10.22
N TYR A 142 -15.54 3.63 -10.08
CA TYR A 142 -14.65 3.35 -11.19
C TYR A 142 -14.58 1.85 -11.48
N PRO A 143 -14.93 1.39 -12.69
CA PRO A 143 -14.60 0.04 -13.14
C PRO A 143 -13.08 -0.17 -13.13
N VAL A 144 -12.63 -1.30 -12.63
CA VAL A 144 -11.22 -1.64 -12.51
C VAL A 144 -10.86 -2.75 -13.47
N LYS A 145 -9.96 -2.44 -14.40
CA LYS A 145 -9.46 -3.37 -15.41
C LYS A 145 -8.11 -3.94 -14.99
N LYS A 146 -8.02 -5.25 -14.84
CA LYS A 146 -6.75 -5.95 -14.62
C LYS A 146 -5.90 -5.91 -15.89
N VAL A 147 -4.62 -5.51 -15.76
CA VAL A 147 -3.68 -5.45 -16.90
C VAL A 147 -2.51 -6.44 -16.73
N ALA A 148 -2.24 -6.89 -15.49
CA ALA A 148 -1.23 -7.90 -15.19
C ALA A 148 -1.90 -9.20 -14.68
N LEU A 149 -2.67 -9.87 -15.55
CA LEU A 149 -3.61 -10.96 -15.19
C LEU A 149 -2.98 -12.12 -14.38
N LYS A 150 -1.69 -12.39 -14.59
CA LYS A 150 -0.98 -13.48 -13.92
C LYS A 150 -0.33 -13.07 -12.60
N HIS A 151 -0.30 -11.77 -12.29
CA HIS A 151 0.39 -11.30 -11.09
C HIS A 151 -0.32 -11.80 -9.82
N PRO A 152 0.40 -12.37 -8.85
CA PRO A 152 -0.18 -13.01 -7.67
C PRO A 152 -1.05 -12.08 -6.85
N ILE A 153 -0.76 -10.78 -6.79
CA ILE A 153 -1.59 -9.78 -6.09
C ILE A 153 -3.03 -9.80 -6.60
N LEU A 154 -3.25 -10.01 -7.91
CA LEU A 154 -4.59 -9.96 -8.53
C LEU A 154 -5.36 -11.30 -8.47
N LYS A 155 -4.78 -12.34 -7.88
CA LYS A 155 -5.44 -13.65 -7.78
C LYS A 155 -6.71 -13.56 -6.94
N GLY A 156 -7.83 -13.97 -7.55
CA GLY A 156 -9.15 -13.93 -6.91
C GLY A 156 -9.81 -12.55 -6.89
N MET A 157 -9.24 -11.55 -7.59
CA MET A 157 -9.93 -10.29 -7.86
C MET A 157 -10.94 -10.50 -8.99
N PRO A 158 -12.22 -10.10 -8.82
CA PRO A 158 -13.24 -10.20 -9.86
C PRO A 158 -12.85 -9.45 -11.15
N GLU A 159 -13.36 -9.91 -12.29
CA GLU A 159 -13.11 -9.22 -13.57
C GLU A 159 -13.92 -7.93 -13.71
N ASP A 160 -15.06 -7.87 -13.05
CA ASP A 160 -16.06 -6.81 -13.13
C ASP A 160 -16.11 -5.94 -11.87
N TRP A 161 -15.02 -5.91 -11.10
CA TRP A 161 -14.99 -5.07 -9.90
C TRP A 161 -15.14 -3.60 -10.25
N VAL A 162 -16.12 -2.97 -9.62
CA VAL A 162 -16.34 -1.53 -9.63
C VAL A 162 -16.15 -1.03 -8.20
N THR A 163 -15.32 -0.01 -8.01
CA THR A 163 -15.05 0.52 -6.67
C THR A 163 -16.32 1.03 -5.99
N PRO A 164 -16.40 1.04 -4.67
CA PRO A 164 -17.27 1.99 -3.97
C PRO A 164 -16.98 3.43 -4.45
N LYS A 165 -17.74 4.41 -3.99
CA LYS A 165 -17.48 5.81 -4.32
C LYS A 165 -16.08 6.22 -3.82
N ASP A 166 -15.15 6.47 -4.74
CA ASP A 166 -13.74 6.74 -4.47
C ASP A 166 -13.19 7.80 -5.44
N GLU A 167 -11.92 8.13 -5.35
CA GLU A 167 -11.24 9.13 -6.17
C GLU A 167 -10.26 8.45 -7.14
N LEU A 168 -10.35 8.79 -8.43
CA LEU A 168 -9.33 8.39 -9.40
C LEU A 168 -8.17 9.39 -9.37
N TYR A 169 -7.00 8.94 -8.94
CA TYR A 169 -5.80 9.76 -8.98
C TYR A 169 -5.20 9.80 -10.37
N VAL A 170 -4.92 11.01 -10.85
CA VAL A 170 -4.31 11.23 -12.16
C VAL A 170 -2.81 10.97 -12.05
N ILE A 171 -2.38 9.86 -12.62
CA ILE A 171 -0.96 9.48 -12.65
C ILE A 171 -0.28 10.23 -13.80
N GLU A 172 0.53 11.22 -13.46
CA GLU A 172 1.28 12.03 -14.42
C GLU A 172 2.51 11.28 -14.95
N LYS A 173 3.09 10.41 -14.11
CA LYS A 173 4.28 9.63 -14.45
C LYS A 173 4.32 8.33 -13.66
N MET A 174 4.62 7.24 -14.33
CA MET A 174 5.12 6.01 -13.72
C MET A 174 6.65 6.00 -13.81
N TRP A 175 7.33 5.74 -12.70
CA TRP A 175 8.79 5.65 -12.68
C TRP A 175 9.27 4.34 -13.32
N PRO A 176 10.51 4.26 -13.82
CA PRO A 176 10.94 3.17 -14.71
C PRO A 176 10.78 1.74 -14.18
N LYS A 177 10.81 1.56 -12.85
CA LYS A 177 10.65 0.25 -12.21
C LYS A 177 9.22 -0.04 -11.78
N ALA A 178 8.31 0.93 -11.90
CA ALA A 178 6.91 0.73 -11.60
C ALA A 178 6.20 -0.03 -12.71
N ARG A 179 5.27 -0.91 -12.34
CA ARG A 179 4.45 -1.72 -13.25
C ARG A 179 3.00 -1.66 -12.84
N ALA A 180 2.12 -1.21 -13.74
CA ALA A 180 0.68 -1.23 -13.49
C ALA A 180 0.18 -2.67 -13.40
N LEU A 181 -0.64 -2.93 -12.39
CA LEU A 181 -1.36 -4.18 -12.21
C LEU A 181 -2.81 -4.05 -12.68
N ALA A 182 -3.42 -2.91 -12.38
CA ALA A 182 -4.78 -2.58 -12.77
C ALA A 182 -4.89 -1.10 -13.13
N THR A 183 -5.86 -0.79 -13.99
CA THR A 183 -6.16 0.56 -14.46
C THR A 183 -7.64 0.87 -14.29
N SER A 184 -7.97 2.15 -14.28
CA SER A 184 -9.34 2.64 -14.46
C SER A 184 -9.37 3.82 -15.42
N LYS A 185 -10.47 3.94 -16.15
CA LYS A 185 -10.66 4.99 -17.13
C LYS A 185 -11.14 6.27 -16.48
N SER A 186 -10.47 7.37 -16.80
CA SER A 186 -10.86 8.71 -16.39
C SER A 186 -12.20 9.12 -17.00
N GLU A 187 -13.10 9.63 -16.17
CA GLU A 187 -14.37 10.21 -16.63
C GLU A 187 -14.18 11.61 -17.27
N ARG A 188 -13.02 12.26 -17.00
CA ARG A 188 -12.72 13.60 -17.50
C ARG A 188 -12.04 13.61 -18.86
N ASP A 189 -11.02 12.78 -19.04
CA ASP A 189 -10.18 12.82 -20.24
C ASP A 189 -10.17 11.49 -21.04
N GLY A 190 -10.86 10.47 -20.52
CA GLY A 190 -11.00 9.16 -21.16
C GLY A 190 -9.72 8.31 -21.13
N LYS A 191 -8.64 8.76 -20.50
CA LYS A 191 -7.40 8.00 -20.40
C LYS A 191 -7.47 6.93 -19.32
N GLU A 192 -6.67 5.89 -19.50
CA GLU A 192 -6.44 4.85 -18.48
C GLU A 192 -5.34 5.28 -17.53
N TYR A 193 -5.62 5.28 -16.22
CA TYR A 193 -4.64 5.52 -15.18
C TYR A 193 -4.41 4.28 -14.34
N ALA A 194 -3.16 4.03 -13.94
CA ALA A 194 -2.84 2.96 -13.01
C ALA A 194 -3.51 3.21 -11.66
N VAL A 195 -4.23 2.21 -11.15
CA VAL A 195 -4.92 2.28 -9.85
C VAL A 195 -4.40 1.26 -8.85
N ALA A 196 -3.67 0.27 -9.33
CA ALA A 196 -2.83 -0.62 -8.54
C ALA A 196 -1.53 -0.88 -9.31
N TRP A 197 -0.40 -0.87 -8.61
CA TRP A 197 0.90 -1.09 -9.23
C TRP A 197 1.90 -1.70 -8.25
N THR A 198 2.99 -2.22 -8.80
CA THR A 198 4.19 -2.57 -8.06
C THR A 198 5.34 -1.66 -8.45
N ASN A 199 6.32 -1.49 -7.57
CA ASN A 199 7.56 -0.79 -7.84
C ASN A 199 8.73 -1.49 -7.13
N GLN A 200 9.91 -1.39 -7.71
CA GLN A 200 11.17 -1.80 -7.07
C GLN A 200 11.97 -0.56 -6.73
N TYR A 201 12.11 -0.25 -5.43
CA TYR A 201 12.89 0.90 -4.96
C TYR A 201 14.11 0.45 -4.18
N GLY A 202 15.30 0.60 -4.77
CA GLY A 202 16.50 0.00 -4.21
C GLY A 202 16.31 -1.52 -4.08
N LYS A 203 16.34 -2.02 -2.84
CA LYS A 203 16.09 -3.42 -2.53
C LYS A 203 14.63 -3.71 -2.11
N ALA A 204 13.81 -2.69 -1.90
CA ALA A 204 12.44 -2.86 -1.43
C ALA A 204 11.46 -3.17 -2.56
N ARG A 205 10.55 -4.11 -2.31
CA ARG A 205 9.29 -4.24 -3.05
C ARG A 205 8.27 -3.24 -2.51
N VAL A 206 7.58 -2.54 -3.40
CA VAL A 206 6.54 -1.56 -3.05
C VAL A 206 5.27 -1.90 -3.82
N PHE A 207 4.16 -2.07 -3.12
CA PHE A 207 2.83 -2.14 -3.70
C PHE A 207 2.11 -0.83 -3.44
N GLY A 208 1.37 -0.32 -4.43
CA GLY A 208 0.58 0.90 -4.28
C GLY A 208 -0.81 0.78 -4.89
N THR A 209 -1.77 1.51 -4.30
CA THR A 209 -3.12 1.65 -4.84
C THR A 209 -3.63 3.08 -4.67
N THR A 210 -4.32 3.61 -5.72
CA THR A 210 -4.91 4.95 -5.67
C THR A 210 -6.21 4.98 -4.87
N TYR A 211 -6.89 3.84 -4.71
CA TYR A 211 -8.14 3.76 -3.98
C TYR A 211 -7.92 3.68 -2.47
N GLY A 212 -8.92 4.12 -1.71
CA GLY A 212 -8.86 4.20 -0.26
C GLY A 212 -9.36 5.53 0.32
N HIS A 213 -10.20 6.28 -0.44
CA HIS A 213 -10.71 7.56 0.03
C HIS A 213 -11.70 7.41 1.18
N SER A 214 -12.68 6.55 1.02
CA SER A 214 -13.84 6.48 1.91
C SER A 214 -13.86 5.26 2.82
N ASP A 215 -14.62 5.35 3.91
CA ASP A 215 -14.91 4.22 4.78
C ASP A 215 -15.57 3.07 4.01
N ALA A 216 -16.36 3.39 2.96
CA ALA A 216 -16.98 2.39 2.09
C ALA A 216 -15.93 1.57 1.32
N THR A 217 -14.84 2.19 0.88
CA THR A 217 -13.74 1.47 0.22
C THR A 217 -13.01 0.56 1.20
N PHE A 218 -12.75 1.01 2.43
CA PHE A 218 -12.18 0.17 3.48
C PHE A 218 -13.17 -0.88 4.05
N SER A 219 -14.43 -0.85 3.64
CA SER A 219 -15.42 -1.90 3.92
C SER A 219 -15.60 -2.88 2.77
N ASP A 220 -15.00 -2.60 1.59
CA ASP A 220 -15.10 -3.46 0.40
C ASP A 220 -14.13 -4.65 0.52
N PRO A 221 -14.65 -5.90 0.52
CA PRO A 221 -13.79 -7.08 0.67
C PRO A 221 -12.81 -7.26 -0.50
N VAL A 222 -13.13 -6.76 -1.70
CA VAL A 222 -12.22 -6.84 -2.86
C VAL A 222 -11.03 -5.90 -2.68
N PHE A 223 -11.29 -4.67 -2.22
CA PHE A 223 -10.24 -3.71 -1.89
C PHE A 223 -9.33 -4.23 -0.78
N LEU A 224 -9.91 -4.70 0.32
CA LEU A 224 -9.15 -5.24 1.46
C LEU A 224 -8.30 -6.44 1.06
N LYS A 225 -8.85 -7.35 0.24
CA LYS A 225 -8.10 -8.47 -0.31
C LYS A 225 -6.94 -8.02 -1.22
N LEU A 226 -7.17 -7.02 -2.08
CA LEU A 226 -6.13 -6.44 -2.93
C LEU A 226 -4.97 -5.90 -2.08
N VAL A 227 -5.28 -5.13 -1.02
CA VAL A 227 -4.26 -4.56 -0.12
C VAL A 227 -3.55 -5.66 0.67
N ALA A 228 -4.28 -6.66 1.20
CA ALA A 228 -3.69 -7.79 1.91
C ALA A 228 -2.70 -8.56 1.03
N ARG A 229 -3.08 -8.86 -0.22
CA ARG A 229 -2.20 -9.55 -1.16
C ARG A 229 -1.01 -8.68 -1.57
N GLY A 230 -1.20 -7.37 -1.67
CA GLY A 230 -0.12 -6.40 -1.89
C GLY A 230 0.88 -6.39 -0.73
N LEU A 231 0.40 -6.48 0.51
CA LEU A 231 1.23 -6.58 1.70
C LEU A 231 2.04 -7.88 1.70
N LEU A 232 1.38 -9.02 1.44
CA LEU A 232 2.03 -10.33 1.38
C LEU A 232 3.08 -10.40 0.26
N TRP A 233 2.79 -9.81 -0.90
CA TRP A 233 3.76 -9.74 -1.99
C TRP A 233 4.96 -8.85 -1.62
N ALA A 234 4.72 -7.69 -1.02
CA ALA A 234 5.78 -6.77 -0.61
C ALA A 234 6.69 -7.44 0.44
N SER A 235 6.12 -8.11 1.44
CA SER A 235 6.88 -8.82 2.49
C SER A 235 7.58 -10.11 2.03
N GLY A 236 7.33 -10.56 0.79
CA GLY A 236 7.94 -11.79 0.25
C GLY A 236 7.16 -13.08 0.53
N GLU A 237 5.96 -12.97 1.10
CA GLU A 237 5.08 -14.12 1.38
C GLU A 237 4.27 -14.58 0.15
N LEU A 238 4.27 -13.80 -0.93
CA LEU A 238 3.79 -14.18 -2.25
C LEU A 238 4.92 -14.02 -3.27
N GLU A 239 5.21 -15.10 -3.98
CA GLU A 239 6.14 -15.08 -5.12
C GLU A 239 5.45 -14.60 -6.40
N ASP A 240 6.25 -14.07 -7.35
CA ASP A 240 5.81 -13.61 -8.68
C ASP A 240 5.32 -14.75 -9.59
#